data_c6eae4ba2f1ade27f8fbe676db9947de
#
_entry.id   c6eae4ba2f1ade27f8fbe676db9947de
#
_cell.length_a   1.000
_cell.length_b   1.000
_cell.length_c   1.000
_cell.angle_alpha   90.00
_cell.angle_beta   90.00
_cell.angle_gamma   90.00
#
_symmetry.space_group_name_H-M   'P 1'
#
loop_
_entity.id
_entity.type
_entity.pdbx_description
1 polymer ?
#
loop_
_entity_poly.entity_id
_entity_poly.type
_entity_poly.pdbx_seq_one_letter_code
_entity_poly.pdbx_strand_id
1 'polypeptide(L)'
;MKLIIREYLASLKERKELDVLLPDLLSQMGLIVFSKAGIGNRQYGVDVAAFGCIDDNLEKVYLFSIKSGDLGRKDWDAGLPADLRPSLQEILDVYIPTHIPNEYKDKPIEICLCFGGDLKEDIRLNVTSFIKNNTKGNISFSEWGGEKLAQYIEQFFLREELLPEQYRSYLRKSLAMLDEPEISHKYFKKLVNLLKENTNLQKNKDILISVRQQYLSLWILYSWCREGNNLESAYLSSEFIVLNAWDMTKTLHKNKGKESESILVVFNKILELHQQILFDFSFKLMPLISNLYGVSNTIHPSCAVDVNIKLFDILGRLSLNGLWTYFHLEHLKMINADEKELQMAENVLLNTQNQLKFLISNNPLLFTPYKDDHAIDISMAVFLLSLNQKDHRDIAVWLSKMSEMILLLFVSNGCYPSNLYNYYELIEHPKEDTEEYRKEVTKGSILYPMLAFFAGLFNLDDVYNNLQRICSEYLSHCTLQLWFPDQSSEQFFYNNKEIHGAAFSEISLKTIDKEKFLEIIFNECDEMNDFYELSAVEEHYWPIIIIACRYYRLPLPIYFFKDNLKVVWHNHAELKTP
;
A
#
# COMPACT_ATOMS: atom_id res chain seq x y z
N MET A 1 -5.80 -1.34 -14.14
CA MET A 1 -7.02 -1.02 -13.39
C MET A 1 -8.28 -1.54 -14.10
N LYS A 2 -8.51 -1.22 -15.36
CA LYS A 2 -9.70 -1.62 -16.14
C LYS A 2 -10.09 -3.10 -16.01
N LEU A 3 -9.11 -4.02 -16.05
CA LEU A 3 -9.37 -5.46 -15.87
C LEU A 3 -10.01 -5.77 -14.51
N ILE A 4 -9.51 -5.18 -13.42
CA ILE A 4 -10.05 -5.43 -12.07
C ILE A 4 -11.45 -4.81 -11.90
N ILE A 5 -11.68 -3.61 -12.45
CA ILE A 5 -13.02 -3.02 -12.47
C ILE A 5 -13.98 -3.95 -13.22
N ARG A 6 -13.59 -4.47 -14.39
CA ARG A 6 -14.39 -5.42 -15.18
C ARG A 6 -14.72 -6.69 -14.38
N GLU A 7 -13.73 -7.29 -13.73
CA GLU A 7 -13.94 -8.48 -12.91
C GLU A 7 -14.79 -8.20 -11.67
N TYR A 8 -14.65 -7.01 -11.08
CA TYR A 8 -15.51 -6.54 -10.00
C TYR A 8 -16.95 -6.41 -10.46
N LEU A 9 -17.20 -5.75 -11.60
CA LEU A 9 -18.53 -5.62 -12.21
C LEU A 9 -19.18 -6.97 -12.47
N ALA A 10 -18.42 -7.95 -12.99
CA ALA A 10 -18.92 -9.29 -13.25
C ALA A 10 -19.35 -10.03 -11.95
N SER A 11 -18.84 -9.62 -10.78
CA SER A 11 -19.22 -10.18 -9.48
C SER A 11 -20.46 -9.51 -8.85
N LEU A 12 -20.87 -8.34 -9.35
CA LEU A 12 -22.02 -7.62 -8.82
C LEU A 12 -23.35 -8.30 -9.15
N LYS A 13 -24.29 -8.20 -8.19
CA LYS A 13 -25.69 -8.62 -8.41
C LYS A 13 -26.42 -7.58 -9.25
N GLU A 14 -27.44 -8.04 -9.97
CA GLU A 14 -28.35 -7.18 -10.74
C GLU A 14 -29.01 -6.14 -9.81
N ARG A 15 -29.63 -6.61 -8.72
CA ARG A 15 -30.37 -5.77 -7.77
C ARG A 15 -29.53 -5.32 -6.58
N LYS A 16 -29.70 -4.06 -6.19
CA LYS A 16 -29.03 -3.37 -5.06
C LYS A 16 -27.53 -3.12 -5.26
N GLU A 17 -26.97 -3.55 -6.38
CA GLU A 17 -25.56 -3.33 -6.68
C GLU A 17 -25.40 -2.67 -8.06
N LEU A 18 -25.60 -3.39 -9.17
CA LEU A 18 -25.43 -2.83 -10.51
C LEU A 18 -26.53 -1.82 -10.88
N ASP A 19 -27.78 -2.06 -10.45
CA ASP A 19 -28.92 -1.16 -10.63
C ASP A 19 -28.80 0.17 -9.83
N VAL A 20 -27.96 0.20 -8.80
CA VAL A 20 -27.63 1.42 -8.04
C VAL A 20 -26.42 2.14 -8.63
N LEU A 21 -25.41 1.38 -9.04
CA LEU A 21 -24.17 1.92 -9.60
C LEU A 21 -24.40 2.62 -10.94
N LEU A 22 -25.21 2.03 -11.83
CA LEU A 22 -25.40 2.54 -13.18
C LEU A 22 -26.03 3.95 -13.23
N PRO A 23 -27.11 4.28 -12.49
CA PRO A 23 -27.65 5.63 -12.44
C PRO A 23 -26.63 6.68 -11.98
N ASP A 24 -25.80 6.33 -10.99
CA ASP A 24 -24.79 7.23 -10.46
C ASP A 24 -23.67 7.46 -11.49
N LEU A 25 -23.24 6.41 -12.20
CA LEU A 25 -22.30 6.52 -13.33
C LEU A 25 -22.85 7.43 -14.43
N LEU A 26 -24.09 7.20 -14.87
CA LEU A 26 -24.72 8.00 -15.93
C LEU A 26 -24.84 9.48 -15.53
N SER A 27 -25.17 9.76 -14.27
CA SER A 27 -25.21 11.13 -13.74
C SER A 27 -23.84 11.80 -13.76
N GLN A 28 -22.76 11.07 -13.44
CA GLN A 28 -21.39 11.59 -13.53
C GLN A 28 -20.92 11.81 -14.99
N MET A 29 -21.45 11.04 -15.91
CA MET A 29 -21.22 11.27 -17.35
C MET A 29 -22.03 12.48 -17.90
N GLY A 30 -22.82 13.14 -17.06
CA GLY A 30 -23.61 14.32 -17.43
C GLY A 30 -25.01 14.02 -17.97
N LEU A 31 -25.52 12.78 -17.85
CA LEU A 31 -26.87 12.42 -18.28
C LEU A 31 -27.89 12.74 -17.17
N ILE A 32 -29.10 13.08 -17.59
CA ILE A 32 -30.25 13.26 -16.71
C ILE A 32 -30.96 11.91 -16.56
N VAL A 33 -30.81 11.28 -15.39
CA VAL A 33 -31.50 10.03 -15.07
C VAL A 33 -32.91 10.35 -14.61
N PHE A 34 -33.94 9.96 -15.39
CA PHE A 34 -35.34 10.25 -15.10
C PHE A 34 -36.13 9.02 -14.64
N SER A 35 -35.59 7.80 -14.74
CA SER A 35 -36.16 6.58 -14.16
C SER A 35 -35.07 5.70 -13.58
N LYS A 36 -35.34 5.14 -12.38
CA LYS A 36 -34.47 4.21 -11.67
C LYS A 36 -35.22 2.94 -11.30
N ALA A 37 -34.49 1.84 -11.11
CA ALA A 37 -35.07 0.57 -10.66
C ALA A 37 -35.87 0.75 -9.35
N GLY A 38 -37.14 0.38 -9.36
CA GLY A 38 -38.05 0.47 -8.22
C GLY A 38 -38.44 -0.90 -7.69
N ILE A 39 -38.60 -1.02 -6.36
CA ILE A 39 -39.12 -2.24 -5.75
C ILE A 39 -40.64 -2.26 -5.79
N GLY A 40 -41.23 -3.29 -6.42
CA GLY A 40 -42.66 -3.53 -6.40
C GLY A 40 -43.48 -2.92 -7.55
N ASN A 41 -42.90 -2.11 -8.43
CA ASN A 41 -43.56 -1.58 -9.62
C ASN A 41 -43.12 -2.34 -10.87
N ARG A 42 -44.05 -2.62 -11.78
CA ARG A 42 -43.76 -3.21 -13.09
C ARG A 42 -43.03 -2.18 -13.96
N GLN A 43 -41.84 -2.51 -14.43
CA GLN A 43 -40.93 -1.59 -15.11
C GLN A 43 -40.89 -1.78 -16.65
N TYR A 44 -41.66 -2.73 -17.17
CA TYR A 44 -41.75 -3.02 -18.61
C TYR A 44 -40.37 -3.16 -19.28
N GLY A 45 -39.45 -3.89 -18.62
CA GLY A 45 -38.12 -4.21 -19.14
C GLY A 45 -37.04 -3.13 -18.96
N VAL A 46 -37.40 -1.92 -18.50
CA VAL A 46 -36.45 -0.82 -18.28
C VAL A 46 -36.08 -0.72 -16.82
N ASP A 47 -34.82 -0.99 -16.46
CA ASP A 47 -34.32 -0.82 -15.11
C ASP A 47 -33.86 0.62 -14.86
N VAL A 48 -33.21 1.26 -15.83
CA VAL A 48 -32.76 2.66 -15.75
C VAL A 48 -33.06 3.38 -17.07
N ALA A 49 -33.55 4.63 -16.97
CA ALA A 49 -33.72 5.49 -18.13
C ALA A 49 -33.04 6.84 -17.92
N ALA A 50 -32.32 7.30 -18.93
CA ALA A 50 -31.55 8.55 -18.89
C ALA A 50 -31.66 9.31 -20.23
N PHE A 51 -31.39 10.62 -20.18
CA PHE A 51 -31.37 11.50 -21.36
C PHE A 51 -30.04 12.29 -21.38
N GLY A 52 -29.42 12.43 -22.53
CA GLY A 52 -28.19 13.22 -22.72
C GLY A 52 -27.38 12.77 -23.92
N CYS A 53 -26.10 13.15 -23.91
CA CYS A 53 -25.12 12.80 -24.96
C CYS A 53 -24.07 11.86 -24.40
N ILE A 54 -23.75 10.77 -25.13
CA ILE A 54 -22.63 9.89 -24.89
C ILE A 54 -21.88 9.77 -26.22
N ASP A 55 -20.56 9.87 -26.22
CA ASP A 55 -19.64 9.63 -27.34
C ASP A 55 -19.86 10.44 -28.65
N ASP A 56 -21.09 10.69 -29.10
CA ASP A 56 -21.43 11.25 -30.43
C ASP A 56 -22.00 12.68 -30.42
N ASN A 57 -22.06 13.35 -29.27
CA ASN A 57 -22.65 14.68 -29.07
C ASN A 57 -24.12 14.78 -29.52
N LEU A 58 -24.82 13.65 -29.67
CA LEU A 58 -26.23 13.61 -30.04
C LEU A 58 -27.10 13.34 -28.80
N GLU A 59 -28.06 14.19 -28.53
CA GLU A 59 -29.02 13.97 -27.45
C GLU A 59 -29.93 12.79 -27.73
N LYS A 60 -29.89 11.76 -26.89
CA LYS A 60 -30.69 10.54 -26.99
C LYS A 60 -31.35 10.18 -25.66
N VAL A 61 -32.42 9.41 -25.76
CA VAL A 61 -33.00 8.68 -24.63
C VAL A 61 -32.32 7.30 -24.55
N TYR A 62 -31.70 6.98 -23.42
CA TYR A 62 -31.05 5.70 -23.14
C TYR A 62 -31.94 4.87 -22.23
N LEU A 63 -32.32 3.66 -22.66
CA LEU A 63 -33.15 2.71 -21.92
C LEU A 63 -32.30 1.46 -21.57
N PHE A 64 -31.98 1.29 -20.32
CA PHE A 64 -31.12 0.18 -19.86
C PHE A 64 -31.95 -0.98 -19.31
N SER A 65 -31.67 -2.18 -19.82
CA SER A 65 -32.08 -3.45 -19.20
C SER A 65 -30.86 -4.15 -18.64
N ILE A 66 -30.88 -4.46 -17.34
CA ILE A 66 -29.69 -4.87 -16.58
C ILE A 66 -29.75 -6.38 -16.30
N LYS A 67 -28.57 -7.04 -16.45
CA LYS A 67 -28.34 -8.43 -16.03
C LYS A 67 -27.02 -8.54 -15.25
N SER A 68 -26.96 -9.47 -14.30
CA SER A 68 -25.73 -9.73 -13.54
C SER A 68 -24.77 -10.64 -14.29
N GLY A 69 -23.46 -10.46 -14.06
CA GLY A 69 -22.41 -11.34 -14.58
C GLY A 69 -22.35 -11.43 -16.11
N ASP A 70 -21.97 -12.59 -16.63
CA ASP A 70 -21.92 -12.88 -18.06
C ASP A 70 -23.33 -13.11 -18.62
N LEU A 71 -23.61 -12.54 -19.79
CA LEU A 71 -24.87 -12.75 -20.48
C LEU A 71 -24.81 -14.04 -21.30
N GLY A 72 -25.49 -15.07 -20.82
CA GLY A 72 -25.57 -16.39 -21.43
C GLY A 72 -27.00 -16.79 -21.82
N ARG A 73 -27.17 -18.05 -22.29
CA ARG A 73 -28.46 -18.56 -22.77
C ARG A 73 -29.57 -18.52 -21.72
N LYS A 74 -29.21 -18.73 -20.44
CA LYS A 74 -30.16 -18.70 -19.31
C LYS A 74 -30.71 -17.30 -19.04
N ASP A 75 -29.92 -16.26 -19.33
CA ASP A 75 -30.29 -14.88 -19.08
C ASP A 75 -30.96 -14.25 -20.30
N TRP A 76 -30.77 -14.85 -21.49
CA TRP A 76 -31.32 -14.34 -22.74
C TRP A 76 -32.78 -14.73 -22.95
N ASP A 77 -33.09 -16.03 -22.99
CA ASP A 77 -34.42 -16.56 -23.32
C ASP A 77 -34.53 -18.02 -22.82
N ALA A 78 -34.67 -18.20 -21.50
CA ALA A 78 -34.93 -19.50 -20.87
C ALA A 78 -36.41 -19.79 -20.63
N GLY A 79 -37.28 -18.87 -21.01
CA GLY A 79 -38.74 -18.95 -20.87
C GLY A 79 -39.31 -18.24 -19.67
N LEU A 80 -38.50 -17.38 -18.99
CA LEU A 80 -38.96 -16.55 -17.88
C LEU A 80 -39.29 -15.13 -18.35
N PRO A 81 -40.35 -14.49 -17.81
CA PRO A 81 -40.69 -13.09 -18.14
C PRO A 81 -39.56 -12.10 -17.81
N ALA A 82 -38.68 -12.44 -16.87
CA ALA A 82 -37.56 -11.61 -16.47
C ALA A 82 -36.29 -11.82 -17.33
N ASP A 83 -36.32 -12.70 -18.34
CA ASP A 83 -35.21 -12.87 -19.27
C ASP A 83 -35.01 -11.61 -20.12
N LEU A 84 -33.80 -11.43 -20.65
CA LEU A 84 -33.45 -10.19 -21.35
C LEU A 84 -34.26 -9.98 -22.63
N ARG A 85 -34.44 -11.03 -23.43
CA ARG A 85 -35.22 -10.94 -24.69
C ARG A 85 -36.69 -10.53 -24.49
N PRO A 86 -37.46 -11.17 -23.58
CA PRO A 86 -38.81 -10.68 -23.21
C PRO A 86 -38.78 -9.23 -22.69
N SER A 87 -37.82 -8.86 -21.84
CA SER A 87 -37.67 -7.49 -21.33
C SER A 87 -37.45 -6.48 -22.46
N LEU A 88 -36.57 -6.78 -23.42
CA LEU A 88 -36.36 -5.92 -24.61
C LEU A 88 -37.62 -5.81 -25.47
N GLN A 89 -38.44 -6.86 -25.59
CA GLN A 89 -39.69 -6.83 -26.29
C GLN A 89 -40.73 -5.93 -25.56
N GLU A 90 -40.81 -6.01 -24.22
CA GLU A 90 -41.67 -5.10 -23.42
C GLU A 90 -41.23 -3.63 -23.56
N ILE A 91 -39.94 -3.35 -23.69
CA ILE A 91 -39.44 -2.00 -23.95
C ILE A 91 -40.04 -1.47 -25.28
N LEU A 92 -39.95 -2.26 -26.34
CA LEU A 92 -40.44 -1.87 -27.66
C LEU A 92 -41.96 -1.70 -27.70
N ASP A 93 -42.71 -2.67 -27.13
CA ASP A 93 -44.14 -2.76 -27.25
C ASP A 93 -44.92 -1.86 -26.26
N VAL A 94 -44.32 -1.63 -25.06
CA VAL A 94 -45.02 -0.95 -23.97
C VAL A 94 -44.29 0.32 -23.49
N TYR A 95 -43.03 0.22 -23.12
CA TYR A 95 -42.34 1.34 -22.46
C TYR A 95 -42.17 2.54 -23.38
N ILE A 96 -41.68 2.34 -24.59
CA ILE A 96 -41.46 3.42 -25.57
C ILE A 96 -42.76 4.17 -25.90
N PRO A 97 -43.89 3.50 -26.20
CA PRO A 97 -45.13 4.21 -26.51
C PRO A 97 -45.78 4.97 -25.34
N THR A 98 -45.53 4.51 -24.08
CA THR A 98 -46.35 4.94 -22.94
C THR A 98 -45.59 5.65 -21.82
N HIS A 99 -44.29 5.38 -21.63
CA HIS A 99 -43.52 5.80 -20.44
C HIS A 99 -42.44 6.86 -20.70
N ILE A 100 -42.09 7.14 -21.97
CA ILE A 100 -41.15 8.22 -22.29
C ILE A 100 -41.79 9.57 -21.99
N PRO A 101 -41.14 10.46 -21.18
CA PRO A 101 -41.65 11.82 -20.93
C PRO A 101 -41.92 12.59 -22.22
N ASN A 102 -42.96 13.41 -22.22
CA ASN A 102 -43.39 14.16 -23.42
C ASN A 102 -42.26 15.02 -24.01
N GLU A 103 -41.40 15.55 -23.19
CA GLU A 103 -40.24 16.38 -23.59
C GLU A 103 -39.17 15.62 -24.38
N TYR A 104 -39.15 14.27 -24.29
CA TYR A 104 -38.14 13.41 -24.95
C TYR A 104 -38.73 12.54 -26.07
N LYS A 105 -40.04 12.61 -26.37
CA LYS A 105 -40.74 11.72 -27.34
C LYS A 105 -40.18 11.78 -28.77
N ASP A 106 -39.69 12.92 -29.18
CA ASP A 106 -39.16 13.13 -30.54
C ASP A 106 -37.64 12.86 -30.64
N LYS A 107 -37.00 12.48 -29.52
CA LYS A 107 -35.57 12.21 -29.50
C LYS A 107 -35.26 10.79 -29.97
N PRO A 108 -34.06 10.55 -30.55
CA PRO A 108 -33.58 9.20 -30.82
C PRO A 108 -33.51 8.37 -29.54
N ILE A 109 -33.84 7.08 -29.66
CA ILE A 109 -33.86 6.14 -28.54
C ILE A 109 -32.73 5.13 -28.73
N GLU A 110 -31.94 4.90 -27.70
CA GLU A 110 -30.93 3.85 -27.66
C GLU A 110 -31.25 2.86 -26.52
N ILE A 111 -31.58 1.61 -26.90
CA ILE A 111 -31.84 0.52 -25.96
C ILE A 111 -30.53 -0.14 -25.62
N CYS A 112 -30.15 -0.10 -24.34
CA CYS A 112 -28.87 -0.54 -23.84
C CYS A 112 -29.00 -1.89 -23.12
N LEU A 113 -28.33 -2.93 -23.67
CA LEU A 113 -28.19 -4.22 -23.04
C LEU A 113 -27.04 -4.12 -22.03
N CYS A 114 -27.34 -3.99 -20.72
CA CYS A 114 -26.37 -3.76 -19.68
C CYS A 114 -26.11 -5.04 -18.87
N PHE A 115 -24.83 -5.46 -18.79
CA PHE A 115 -24.42 -6.64 -18.03
C PHE A 115 -23.02 -6.49 -17.46
N GLY A 116 -22.80 -7.03 -16.26
CA GLY A 116 -21.54 -6.85 -15.52
C GLY A 116 -20.32 -7.57 -16.12
N GLY A 117 -20.53 -8.61 -16.92
CA GLY A 117 -19.49 -9.45 -17.52
C GLY A 117 -19.42 -9.36 -19.04
N ASP A 118 -19.26 -10.50 -19.69
CA ASP A 118 -19.12 -10.63 -21.15
C ASP A 118 -20.35 -11.24 -21.81
N LEU A 119 -20.58 -10.91 -23.08
CA LEU A 119 -21.57 -11.60 -23.93
C LEU A 119 -20.98 -12.94 -24.40
N LYS A 120 -21.63 -14.06 -24.02
CA LYS A 120 -21.17 -15.41 -24.40
C LYS A 120 -21.41 -15.71 -25.87
N GLU A 121 -20.49 -16.44 -26.47
CA GLU A 121 -20.54 -16.81 -27.90
C GLU A 121 -21.79 -17.64 -28.27
N ASP A 122 -22.30 -18.44 -27.34
CA ASP A 122 -23.46 -19.30 -27.56
C ASP A 122 -24.77 -18.53 -27.86
N ILE A 123 -24.83 -17.24 -27.50
CA ILE A 123 -26.00 -16.39 -27.76
C ILE A 123 -25.70 -15.18 -28.64
N ARG A 124 -24.45 -14.93 -28.99
CA ARG A 124 -24.04 -13.75 -29.76
C ARG A 124 -24.84 -13.56 -31.06
N LEU A 125 -25.03 -14.63 -31.80
CA LEU A 125 -25.82 -14.59 -33.04
C LEU A 125 -27.30 -14.26 -32.79
N ASN A 126 -27.88 -14.76 -31.68
CA ASN A 126 -29.28 -14.48 -31.32
C ASN A 126 -29.46 -13.01 -30.94
N VAL A 127 -28.54 -12.46 -30.14
CA VAL A 127 -28.53 -11.04 -29.75
C VAL A 127 -28.36 -10.17 -30.99
N THR A 128 -27.39 -10.44 -31.85
CA THR A 128 -27.12 -9.69 -33.08
C THR A 128 -28.33 -9.71 -34.02
N SER A 129 -28.97 -10.89 -34.19
CA SER A 129 -30.17 -11.04 -35.03
C SER A 129 -31.36 -10.24 -34.47
N PHE A 130 -31.57 -10.27 -33.15
CA PHE A 130 -32.60 -9.50 -32.49
C PHE A 130 -32.40 -7.98 -32.70
N ILE A 131 -31.19 -7.49 -32.45
CA ILE A 131 -30.81 -6.09 -32.65
C ILE A 131 -31.08 -5.67 -34.10
N LYS A 132 -30.56 -6.43 -35.07
CA LYS A 132 -30.73 -6.15 -36.51
C LYS A 132 -32.19 -6.06 -36.92
N ASN A 133 -33.04 -6.94 -36.41
CA ASN A 133 -34.46 -6.99 -36.78
C ASN A 133 -35.29 -5.85 -36.15
N ASN A 134 -34.82 -5.29 -35.02
CA ASN A 134 -35.57 -4.29 -34.26
C ASN A 134 -34.96 -2.88 -34.32
N THR A 135 -33.78 -2.70 -34.93
CA THR A 135 -33.22 -1.36 -35.23
C THR A 135 -33.99 -0.74 -36.39
N LYS A 136 -34.92 0.17 -36.08
CA LYS A 136 -35.83 0.82 -37.08
C LYS A 136 -36.15 2.25 -36.66
N GLY A 137 -36.22 3.15 -37.64
CA GLY A 137 -36.56 4.55 -37.40
C GLY A 137 -35.55 5.26 -36.49
N ASN A 138 -36.02 5.77 -35.36
CA ASN A 138 -35.22 6.45 -34.35
C ASN A 138 -34.77 5.53 -33.22
N ILE A 139 -34.94 4.19 -33.33
CA ILE A 139 -34.56 3.20 -32.31
C ILE A 139 -33.26 2.52 -32.72
N SER A 140 -32.27 2.55 -31.84
CA SER A 140 -30.99 1.85 -31.94
C SER A 140 -30.76 1.00 -30.71
N PHE A 141 -29.75 0.12 -30.78
CA PHE A 141 -29.34 -0.74 -29.67
C PHE A 141 -27.82 -0.65 -29.45
N SER A 142 -27.41 -0.79 -28.20
CA SER A 142 -26.00 -0.90 -27.84
C SER A 142 -25.76 -1.92 -26.72
N GLU A 143 -24.59 -2.53 -26.75
CA GLU A 143 -24.11 -3.44 -25.71
C GLU A 143 -23.28 -2.68 -24.67
N TRP A 144 -23.66 -2.78 -23.40
CA TRP A 144 -22.98 -2.20 -22.26
C TRP A 144 -22.46 -3.33 -21.37
N GLY A 145 -21.49 -4.10 -21.89
CA GLY A 145 -20.80 -5.15 -21.15
C GLY A 145 -19.76 -4.62 -20.18
N GLY A 146 -19.20 -5.53 -19.39
CA GLY A 146 -18.21 -5.20 -18.37
C GLY A 146 -17.02 -4.38 -18.87
N GLU A 147 -16.59 -4.58 -20.11
CA GLU A 147 -15.48 -3.83 -20.74
C GLU A 147 -15.83 -2.35 -20.95
N LYS A 148 -17.03 -2.06 -21.48
CA LYS A 148 -17.51 -0.69 -21.73
C LYS A 148 -17.83 0.03 -20.42
N LEU A 149 -18.48 -0.67 -19.48
CA LEU A 149 -18.74 -0.12 -18.14
C LEU A 149 -17.44 0.20 -17.40
N ALA A 150 -16.43 -0.69 -17.44
CA ALA A 150 -15.16 -0.46 -16.81
C ALA A 150 -14.42 0.76 -17.40
N GLN A 151 -14.53 0.99 -18.71
CA GLN A 151 -13.96 2.16 -19.36
C GLN A 151 -14.60 3.46 -18.86
N TYR A 152 -15.93 3.52 -18.78
CA TYR A 152 -16.62 4.72 -18.29
C TYR A 152 -16.41 4.95 -16.80
N ILE A 153 -16.33 3.88 -15.99
CA ILE A 153 -15.97 3.99 -14.57
C ILE A 153 -14.57 4.54 -14.42
N GLU A 154 -13.60 4.05 -15.18
CA GLU A 154 -12.22 4.56 -15.15
C GLU A 154 -12.15 6.05 -15.52
N GLN A 155 -12.98 6.48 -16.45
CA GLN A 155 -12.97 7.85 -16.96
C GLN A 155 -13.78 8.84 -16.11
N PHE A 156 -14.92 8.43 -15.57
CA PHE A 156 -15.89 9.35 -14.96
C PHE A 156 -16.25 9.07 -13.51
N PHE A 157 -15.93 7.88 -13.00
CA PHE A 157 -16.57 7.38 -11.77
C PHE A 157 -15.63 6.68 -10.79
N LEU A 158 -14.38 7.18 -10.62
CA LEU A 158 -13.50 6.71 -9.55
C LEU A 158 -13.89 7.38 -8.23
N ARG A 159 -14.99 6.97 -7.63
CA ARG A 159 -15.58 7.52 -6.41
C ARG A 159 -16.05 6.43 -5.46
N GLU A 160 -16.41 6.84 -4.24
CA GLU A 160 -16.86 5.94 -3.17
C GLU A 160 -18.12 5.13 -3.54
N GLU A 161 -18.91 5.60 -4.51
CA GLU A 161 -20.10 4.92 -5.02
C GLU A 161 -19.81 3.57 -5.66
N LEU A 162 -18.57 3.32 -6.07
CA LEU A 162 -18.13 1.99 -6.53
C LEU A 162 -18.23 0.91 -5.45
N LEU A 163 -18.25 1.30 -4.18
CA LEU A 163 -18.38 0.36 -3.07
C LEU A 163 -19.83 0.16 -2.66
N PRO A 164 -20.20 -1.00 -2.09
CA PRO A 164 -21.49 -1.19 -1.41
C PRO A 164 -21.74 -0.13 -0.34
N GLU A 165 -23.00 0.27 -0.16
CA GLU A 165 -23.43 1.40 0.68
C GLU A 165 -22.84 1.38 2.10
N GLN A 166 -22.78 0.21 2.70
CA GLN A 166 -22.24 0.03 4.07
C GLN A 166 -20.79 0.49 4.24
N TYR A 167 -20.00 0.53 3.17
CA TYR A 167 -18.58 0.90 3.18
C TYR A 167 -18.34 2.36 2.79
N ARG A 168 -19.25 2.98 2.04
CA ARG A 168 -19.11 4.33 1.45
C ARG A 168 -18.83 5.41 2.48
N SER A 169 -19.48 5.34 3.66
CA SER A 169 -19.34 6.35 4.70
C SER A 169 -17.89 6.54 5.16
N TYR A 170 -17.13 5.44 5.32
CA TYR A 170 -15.73 5.52 5.75
C TYR A 170 -14.83 6.02 4.64
N LEU A 171 -15.03 5.57 3.39
CA LEU A 171 -14.25 6.08 2.26
C LEU A 171 -14.51 7.58 2.05
N ARG A 172 -15.78 8.01 2.08
CA ARG A 172 -16.15 9.43 1.98
C ARG A 172 -15.49 10.29 3.05
N LYS A 173 -15.45 9.83 4.31
CA LYS A 173 -14.75 10.53 5.40
C LYS A 173 -13.25 10.59 5.17
N SER A 174 -12.64 9.52 4.64
CA SER A 174 -11.23 9.51 4.28
C SER A 174 -10.94 10.54 3.17
N LEU A 175 -11.74 10.58 2.11
CA LEU A 175 -11.58 11.53 1.01
C LEU A 175 -11.80 12.99 1.44
N ALA A 176 -12.72 13.24 2.38
CA ALA A 176 -12.99 14.58 2.90
C ALA A 176 -11.86 15.14 3.79
N MET A 177 -10.96 14.28 4.28
CA MET A 177 -9.88 14.65 5.22
C MET A 177 -8.48 14.54 4.60
N LEU A 178 -8.33 14.71 3.29
CA LEU A 178 -7.03 14.59 2.62
C LEU A 178 -6.00 15.63 3.07
N ASP A 179 -6.45 16.79 3.53
CA ASP A 179 -5.58 17.82 4.09
C ASP A 179 -5.06 17.47 5.50
N GLU A 180 -5.68 16.49 6.16
CA GLU A 180 -5.27 15.90 7.44
C GLU A 180 -4.97 14.38 7.25
N PRO A 181 -3.78 14.03 6.70
CA PRO A 181 -3.49 12.68 6.22
C PRO A 181 -3.67 11.57 7.25
N GLU A 182 -3.33 11.81 8.50
CA GLU A 182 -3.50 10.84 9.59
C GLU A 182 -4.98 10.55 9.90
N ILE A 183 -5.83 11.59 9.83
CA ILE A 183 -7.28 11.44 10.02
C ILE A 183 -7.89 10.73 8.82
N SER A 184 -7.49 11.11 7.61
CA SER A 184 -7.87 10.42 6.37
C SER A 184 -7.52 8.94 6.45
N HIS A 185 -6.26 8.61 6.77
CA HIS A 185 -5.78 7.24 6.94
C HIS A 185 -6.55 6.49 8.04
N LYS A 186 -6.86 7.12 9.17
CA LYS A 186 -7.65 6.50 10.25
C LYS A 186 -9.02 6.03 9.77
N TYR A 187 -9.72 6.82 8.93
CA TYR A 187 -10.99 6.40 8.35
C TYR A 187 -10.82 5.32 7.28
N PHE A 188 -9.77 5.41 6.48
CA PHE A 188 -9.43 4.38 5.51
C PHE A 188 -9.11 3.03 6.18
N LYS A 189 -8.35 3.04 7.27
CA LYS A 189 -8.07 1.86 8.08
C LYS A 189 -9.35 1.20 8.61
N LYS A 190 -10.33 2.02 9.06
CA LYS A 190 -11.64 1.49 9.49
C LYS A 190 -12.40 0.82 8.35
N LEU A 191 -12.35 1.39 7.14
CA LEU A 191 -12.94 0.77 5.95
C LEU A 191 -12.32 -0.60 5.68
N VAL A 192 -11.00 -0.67 5.62
CA VAL A 192 -10.27 -1.92 5.30
C VAL A 192 -10.51 -3.00 6.35
N ASN A 193 -10.51 -2.63 7.64
CA ASN A 193 -10.84 -3.55 8.72
C ASN A 193 -12.26 -4.09 8.59
N LEU A 194 -13.24 -3.23 8.29
CA LEU A 194 -14.63 -3.64 8.10
C LEU A 194 -14.80 -4.58 6.89
N LEU A 195 -14.06 -4.34 5.80
CA LEU A 195 -14.01 -5.26 4.66
C LEU A 195 -13.48 -6.63 5.06
N LYS A 196 -12.41 -6.69 5.86
CA LYS A 196 -11.83 -7.93 6.38
C LYS A 196 -12.79 -8.65 7.33
N GLU A 197 -13.37 -7.95 8.31
CA GLU A 197 -14.31 -8.50 9.31
C GLU A 197 -15.54 -9.15 8.65
N ASN A 198 -16.03 -8.56 7.55
CA ASN A 198 -17.18 -9.09 6.80
C ASN A 198 -16.79 -10.20 5.80
N THR A 199 -15.52 -10.59 5.73
CA THR A 199 -15.01 -11.60 4.80
C THR A 199 -14.94 -12.97 5.47
N ASN A 200 -15.55 -13.98 4.85
CA ASN A 200 -15.34 -15.36 5.27
C ASN A 200 -14.00 -15.88 4.69
N LEU A 201 -12.96 -15.89 5.52
CA LEU A 201 -11.60 -16.31 5.13
C LEU A 201 -11.49 -17.81 4.76
N GLN A 202 -12.55 -18.61 4.94
CA GLN A 202 -12.61 -20.00 4.47
C GLN A 202 -13.15 -20.11 3.03
N LYS A 203 -13.57 -19.01 2.42
CA LYS A 203 -14.15 -18.99 1.07
C LYS A 203 -13.34 -18.09 0.14
N ASN A 204 -12.65 -18.68 -0.81
CA ASN A 204 -11.84 -17.93 -1.80
C ASN A 204 -12.63 -16.83 -2.53
N LYS A 205 -13.92 -17.10 -2.85
CA LYS A 205 -14.77 -16.10 -3.50
C LYS A 205 -14.97 -14.84 -2.63
N ASP A 206 -15.17 -15.00 -1.32
CA ASP A 206 -15.36 -13.88 -0.41
C ASP A 206 -14.04 -13.11 -0.23
N ILE A 207 -12.90 -13.82 -0.13
CA ILE A 207 -11.56 -13.20 -0.11
C ILE A 207 -11.32 -12.39 -1.38
N LEU A 208 -11.62 -12.96 -2.56
CA LEU A 208 -11.44 -12.28 -3.85
C LEU A 208 -12.24 -10.96 -3.92
N ILE A 209 -13.51 -10.98 -3.49
CA ILE A 209 -14.36 -9.79 -3.46
C ILE A 209 -13.76 -8.73 -2.54
N SER A 210 -13.35 -9.12 -1.34
CA SER A 210 -12.78 -8.20 -0.34
C SER A 210 -11.47 -7.57 -0.83
N VAL A 211 -10.55 -8.35 -1.38
CA VAL A 211 -9.26 -7.86 -1.89
C VAL A 211 -9.46 -6.91 -3.10
N ARG A 212 -10.45 -7.19 -3.98
CA ARG A 212 -10.85 -6.26 -5.07
C ARG A 212 -11.40 -4.93 -4.52
N GLN A 213 -12.26 -4.98 -3.50
CA GLN A 213 -12.79 -3.78 -2.87
C GLN A 213 -11.70 -2.96 -2.17
N GLN A 214 -10.73 -3.61 -1.53
CA GLN A 214 -9.54 -2.94 -0.97
C GLN A 214 -8.72 -2.25 -2.06
N TYR A 215 -8.44 -2.94 -3.16
CA TYR A 215 -7.71 -2.37 -4.30
C TYR A 215 -8.42 -1.14 -4.88
N LEU A 216 -9.74 -1.25 -5.15
CA LEU A 216 -10.54 -0.14 -5.69
C LEU A 216 -10.57 1.05 -4.73
N SER A 217 -10.70 0.79 -3.43
CA SER A 217 -10.69 1.83 -2.40
C SER A 217 -9.37 2.60 -2.38
N LEU A 218 -8.24 1.89 -2.46
CA LEU A 218 -6.92 2.52 -2.51
C LEU A 218 -6.73 3.32 -3.81
N TRP A 219 -7.20 2.78 -4.94
CA TRP A 219 -7.11 3.48 -6.21
C TRP A 219 -7.92 4.78 -6.24
N ILE A 220 -9.13 4.77 -5.67
CA ILE A 220 -9.95 5.97 -5.52
C ILE A 220 -9.23 6.99 -4.65
N LEU A 221 -8.73 6.58 -3.47
CA LEU A 221 -7.99 7.46 -2.56
C LEU A 221 -6.76 8.08 -3.26
N TYR A 222 -5.97 7.25 -3.96
CA TYR A 222 -4.79 7.71 -4.68
C TYR A 222 -5.12 8.70 -5.81
N SER A 223 -6.20 8.46 -6.58
CA SER A 223 -6.64 9.39 -7.62
C SER A 223 -6.95 10.79 -7.04
N TRP A 224 -7.68 10.85 -5.94
CA TRP A 224 -8.00 12.09 -5.26
C TRP A 224 -6.76 12.76 -4.66
N CYS A 225 -5.85 11.97 -4.07
CA CYS A 225 -4.58 12.48 -3.55
C CYS A 225 -3.70 13.10 -4.66
N ARG A 226 -3.70 12.51 -5.85
CA ARG A 226 -2.99 13.06 -7.02
C ARG A 226 -3.59 14.38 -7.48
N GLU A 227 -4.91 14.47 -7.61
CA GLU A 227 -5.60 15.70 -7.98
C GLU A 227 -5.36 16.81 -6.96
N GLY A 228 -5.40 16.48 -5.65
CA GLY A 228 -5.09 17.40 -4.55
C GLY A 228 -3.60 17.68 -4.36
N ASN A 229 -2.70 17.05 -5.16
CA ASN A 229 -1.25 17.16 -5.04
C ASN A 229 -0.67 16.78 -3.65
N ASN A 230 -1.40 16.01 -2.84
CA ASN A 230 -1.01 15.53 -1.52
C ASN A 230 -1.11 14.00 -1.45
N LEU A 231 0.03 13.30 -1.51
CA LEU A 231 0.09 11.82 -1.55
C LEU A 231 0.15 11.16 -0.17
N GLU A 232 0.18 11.91 0.92
CA GLU A 232 0.40 11.37 2.28
C GLU A 232 -0.65 10.33 2.69
N SER A 233 -1.94 10.66 2.51
CA SER A 233 -3.04 9.73 2.86
C SER A 233 -2.99 8.44 2.05
N ALA A 234 -2.70 8.55 0.74
CA ALA A 234 -2.56 7.39 -0.13
C ALA A 234 -1.38 6.53 0.27
N TYR A 235 -0.24 7.15 0.61
CA TYR A 235 0.96 6.45 1.03
C TYR A 235 0.71 5.62 2.30
N LEU A 236 0.27 6.26 3.39
CA LEU A 236 -0.02 5.59 4.66
C LEU A 236 -1.04 4.45 4.50
N SER A 237 -2.06 4.69 3.67
CA SER A 237 -3.12 3.73 3.42
C SER A 237 -2.65 2.56 2.55
N SER A 238 -1.70 2.79 1.64
CA SER A 238 -1.14 1.73 0.79
C SER A 238 -0.29 0.73 1.57
N GLU A 239 0.52 1.17 2.55
CA GLU A 239 1.26 0.28 3.44
C GLU A 239 0.29 -0.62 4.23
N PHE A 240 -0.76 -0.02 4.80
CA PHE A 240 -1.76 -0.77 5.57
C PHE A 240 -2.52 -1.79 4.73
N ILE A 241 -2.92 -1.44 3.51
CA ILE A 241 -3.59 -2.38 2.60
C ILE A 241 -2.69 -3.55 2.21
N VAL A 242 -1.42 -3.32 1.92
CA VAL A 242 -0.48 -4.40 1.61
C VAL A 242 -0.42 -5.40 2.75
N LEU A 243 -0.27 -4.93 4.00
CA LEU A 243 -0.23 -5.79 5.18
C LEU A 243 -1.54 -6.54 5.40
N ASN A 244 -2.68 -5.85 5.26
CA ASN A 244 -3.99 -6.46 5.43
C ASN A 244 -4.30 -7.51 4.36
N ALA A 245 -4.01 -7.20 3.10
CA ALA A 245 -4.20 -8.12 1.98
C ALA A 245 -3.26 -9.34 2.10
N TRP A 246 -2.00 -9.13 2.51
CA TRP A 246 -1.07 -10.23 2.80
C TRP A 246 -1.64 -11.17 3.86
N ASP A 247 -2.04 -10.63 5.00
CA ASP A 247 -2.60 -11.44 6.12
C ASP A 247 -3.84 -12.27 5.70
N MET A 248 -4.62 -11.76 4.74
CA MET A 248 -5.77 -12.49 4.18
C MET A 248 -5.40 -13.54 3.13
N THR A 249 -4.27 -13.40 2.45
CA THR A 249 -3.92 -14.20 1.26
C THR A 249 -2.70 -15.09 1.45
N LYS A 250 -1.90 -14.89 2.50
CA LYS A 250 -0.62 -15.58 2.74
C LYS A 250 -0.69 -17.11 2.63
N THR A 251 -1.78 -17.73 3.08
CA THR A 251 -1.96 -19.19 2.97
C THR A 251 -2.28 -19.67 1.56
N LEU A 252 -2.70 -18.79 0.65
CA LEU A 252 -3.09 -19.11 -0.72
C LEU A 252 -1.89 -19.24 -1.66
N HIS A 253 -0.74 -18.68 -1.30
CA HIS A 253 0.48 -18.74 -2.12
C HIS A 253 0.96 -20.18 -2.33
N LYS A 254 0.76 -21.07 -1.36
CA LYS A 254 1.06 -22.49 -1.46
C LYS A 254 0.05 -23.29 -2.28
N ASN A 255 -1.13 -22.73 -2.60
CA ASN A 255 -2.23 -23.41 -3.26
C ASN A 255 -2.25 -23.14 -4.77
N LYS A 256 -2.07 -24.21 -5.57
CA LYS A 256 -2.12 -24.14 -7.04
C LYS A 256 -3.56 -24.35 -7.54
N GLY A 257 -4.46 -23.40 -7.30
CA GLY A 257 -5.85 -23.47 -7.77
C GLY A 257 -6.22 -22.20 -8.55
N LYS A 258 -7.09 -22.32 -9.55
CA LYS A 258 -7.53 -21.20 -10.40
C LYS A 258 -8.13 -20.03 -9.60
N GLU A 259 -8.84 -20.34 -8.51
CA GLU A 259 -9.38 -19.30 -7.62
C GLU A 259 -8.28 -18.60 -6.83
N SER A 260 -7.30 -19.35 -6.29
CA SER A 260 -6.13 -18.78 -5.60
C SER A 260 -5.31 -17.90 -6.53
N GLU A 261 -5.06 -18.34 -7.77
CA GLU A 261 -4.37 -17.55 -8.78
C GLU A 261 -5.09 -16.21 -9.04
N SER A 262 -6.43 -16.22 -9.14
CA SER A 262 -7.19 -14.97 -9.33
C SER A 262 -7.05 -14.00 -8.15
N ILE A 263 -6.97 -14.50 -6.92
CA ILE A 263 -6.76 -13.69 -5.72
C ILE A 263 -5.34 -13.09 -5.73
N LEU A 264 -4.34 -13.92 -6.04
CA LEU A 264 -2.94 -13.49 -6.08
C LEU A 264 -2.67 -12.45 -7.18
N VAL A 265 -3.37 -12.53 -8.31
CA VAL A 265 -3.32 -11.48 -9.34
C VAL A 265 -3.79 -10.13 -8.77
N VAL A 266 -4.89 -10.11 -8.01
CA VAL A 266 -5.37 -8.86 -7.39
C VAL A 266 -4.41 -8.37 -6.29
N PHE A 267 -3.86 -9.28 -5.49
CA PHE A 267 -2.85 -8.95 -4.49
C PHE A 267 -1.61 -8.30 -5.14
N ASN A 268 -1.09 -8.87 -6.22
CA ASN A 268 0.03 -8.27 -6.96
C ASN A 268 -0.32 -6.87 -7.52
N LYS A 269 -1.58 -6.63 -7.94
CA LYS A 269 -2.04 -5.28 -8.32
C LYS A 269 -2.06 -4.29 -7.16
N ILE A 270 -2.32 -4.74 -5.92
CA ILE A 270 -2.16 -3.90 -4.72
C ILE A 270 -0.70 -3.54 -4.51
N LEU A 271 0.24 -4.50 -4.67
CA LEU A 271 1.67 -4.24 -4.58
C LEU A 271 2.15 -3.26 -5.66
N GLU A 272 1.75 -3.45 -6.91
CA GLU A 272 2.06 -2.53 -8.01
C GLU A 272 1.55 -1.11 -7.72
N LEU A 273 0.33 -0.97 -7.19
CA LEU A 273 -0.22 0.33 -6.83
C LEU A 273 0.52 0.99 -5.66
N HIS A 274 0.89 0.22 -4.63
CA HIS A 274 1.73 0.70 -3.55
C HIS A 274 3.08 1.22 -4.07
N GLN A 275 3.74 0.46 -4.94
CA GLN A 275 5.00 0.86 -5.55
C GLN A 275 4.85 2.12 -6.41
N GLN A 276 3.74 2.26 -7.15
CA GLN A 276 3.45 3.47 -7.92
C GLN A 276 3.28 4.70 -7.02
N ILE A 277 2.56 4.57 -5.91
CA ILE A 277 2.38 5.65 -4.92
C ILE A 277 3.73 6.07 -4.32
N LEU A 278 4.56 5.09 -3.97
CA LEU A 278 5.88 5.29 -3.40
C LEU A 278 6.84 5.95 -4.40
N PHE A 279 6.77 5.53 -5.66
CA PHE A 279 7.54 6.13 -6.76
C PHE A 279 7.14 7.60 -6.98
N ASP A 280 5.84 7.90 -7.08
CA ASP A 280 5.33 9.26 -7.29
C ASP A 280 5.70 10.18 -6.13
N PHE A 281 5.68 9.66 -4.89
CA PHE A 281 6.15 10.38 -3.72
C PHE A 281 7.66 10.70 -3.83
N SER A 282 8.48 9.71 -4.15
CA SER A 282 9.93 9.86 -4.30
C SER A 282 10.28 10.82 -5.43
N PHE A 283 9.55 10.75 -6.56
CA PHE A 283 9.75 11.62 -7.70
C PHE A 283 9.55 13.10 -7.37
N LYS A 284 8.57 13.43 -6.53
CA LYS A 284 8.34 14.82 -6.05
C LYS A 284 9.51 15.36 -5.21
N LEU A 285 10.25 14.49 -4.53
CA LEU A 285 11.37 14.89 -3.68
C LEU A 285 12.68 15.09 -4.47
N MET A 286 12.83 14.47 -5.64
CA MET A 286 14.07 14.50 -6.43
C MET A 286 14.67 15.91 -6.62
N PRO A 287 13.92 16.96 -6.99
CA PRO A 287 14.48 18.29 -7.19
C PRO A 287 15.02 18.94 -5.91
N LEU A 288 14.57 18.46 -4.74
CA LEU A 288 14.89 19.03 -3.43
C LEU A 288 16.09 18.34 -2.79
N ILE A 289 16.24 17.03 -3.00
CA ILE A 289 17.23 16.18 -2.34
C ILE A 289 18.66 16.64 -2.63
N SER A 290 18.94 17.10 -3.84
CA SER A 290 20.29 17.54 -4.27
C SER A 290 20.74 18.86 -3.64
N ASN A 291 19.86 19.62 -3.01
CA ASN A 291 20.15 20.94 -2.45
C ASN A 291 20.35 20.88 -0.93
N LEU A 292 21.31 21.63 -0.43
CA LEU A 292 21.56 21.76 1.00
C LEU A 292 20.30 22.28 1.72
N TYR A 293 19.82 21.55 2.71
CA TYR A 293 18.55 21.80 3.42
C TYR A 293 17.30 21.79 2.50
N GLY A 294 17.42 21.31 1.27
CA GLY A 294 16.35 21.41 0.28
C GLY A 294 15.05 20.74 0.75
N VAL A 295 15.13 19.53 1.31
CA VAL A 295 13.96 18.85 1.87
C VAL A 295 13.50 19.49 3.18
N SER A 296 14.42 19.81 4.10
CA SER A 296 14.10 20.44 5.38
C SER A 296 13.32 21.76 5.20
N ASN A 297 13.67 22.56 4.20
CA ASN A 297 13.03 23.86 3.93
C ASN A 297 11.61 23.75 3.35
N THR A 298 11.21 22.60 2.84
CA THR A 298 9.84 22.36 2.33
C THR A 298 8.87 21.88 3.40
N ILE A 299 9.40 21.43 4.52
CA ILE A 299 8.59 21.08 5.68
C ILE A 299 8.16 22.40 6.34
N HIS A 300 6.87 22.59 6.56
CA HIS A 300 6.34 23.75 7.28
C HIS A 300 6.33 23.47 8.79
N PRO A 301 7.44 23.75 9.50
CA PRO A 301 7.56 23.33 10.88
C PRO A 301 6.93 24.33 11.84
N SER A 302 6.28 23.81 12.88
CA SER A 302 6.02 24.57 14.10
C SER A 302 7.27 24.61 14.98
N CYS A 303 8.11 23.58 14.92
CA CYS A 303 9.37 23.46 15.66
C CYS A 303 10.36 22.51 14.97
N ALA A 304 11.59 22.40 15.52
CA ALA A 304 12.63 21.52 15.00
C ALA A 304 12.24 20.02 15.02
N VAL A 305 11.36 19.62 15.93
CA VAL A 305 10.87 18.25 16.05
C VAL A 305 10.13 17.83 14.79
N ASP A 306 9.30 18.71 14.20
CA ASP A 306 8.57 18.42 12.97
C ASP A 306 9.51 18.07 11.82
N VAL A 307 10.56 18.86 11.67
CA VAL A 307 11.56 18.65 10.61
C VAL A 307 12.28 17.31 10.84
N ASN A 308 12.68 17.03 12.08
CA ASN A 308 13.40 15.79 12.41
C ASN A 308 12.55 14.55 12.13
N ILE A 309 11.32 14.48 12.67
CA ILE A 309 10.41 13.36 12.46
C ILE A 309 10.14 13.16 10.97
N LYS A 310 9.86 14.24 10.24
CA LYS A 310 9.56 14.13 8.80
C LYS A 310 10.75 13.72 7.96
N LEU A 311 11.97 14.16 8.30
CA LEU A 311 13.19 13.72 7.60
C LEU A 311 13.45 12.23 7.78
N PHE A 312 13.30 11.67 9.00
CA PHE A 312 13.45 10.23 9.22
C PHE A 312 12.34 9.43 8.53
N ASP A 313 11.09 9.93 8.52
CA ASP A 313 10.01 9.33 7.74
C ASP A 313 10.34 9.30 6.23
N ILE A 314 10.86 10.40 5.66
CA ILE A 314 11.30 10.47 4.26
C ILE A 314 12.49 9.53 4.00
N LEU A 315 13.45 9.45 4.93
CA LEU A 315 14.56 8.52 4.85
C LEU A 315 14.06 7.08 4.71
N GLY A 316 13.12 6.66 5.57
CA GLY A 316 12.50 5.34 5.52
C GLY A 316 11.75 5.07 4.22
N ARG A 317 10.99 6.06 3.71
CA ARG A 317 10.24 5.91 2.44
C ARG A 317 11.15 5.75 1.23
N LEU A 318 12.20 6.55 1.13
CA LEU A 318 13.19 6.43 0.05
C LEU A 318 13.95 5.09 0.15
N SER A 319 14.29 4.67 1.36
CA SER A 319 14.91 3.36 1.59
C SER A 319 13.98 2.22 1.15
N LEU A 320 12.69 2.27 1.50
CA LEU A 320 11.71 1.28 1.07
C LEU A 320 11.59 1.22 -0.46
N ASN A 321 11.57 2.38 -1.13
CA ASN A 321 11.54 2.43 -2.60
C ASN A 321 12.76 1.74 -3.23
N GLY A 322 13.96 1.98 -2.69
CA GLY A 322 15.18 1.31 -3.12
C GLY A 322 15.16 -0.20 -2.84
N LEU A 323 14.65 -0.61 -1.70
CA LEU A 323 14.55 -2.03 -1.34
C LEU A 323 13.52 -2.78 -2.20
N TRP A 324 12.42 -2.15 -2.62
CA TRP A 324 11.53 -2.70 -3.64
C TRP A 324 12.22 -2.84 -5.01
N THR A 325 13.02 -1.85 -5.39
CA THR A 325 13.82 -1.93 -6.64
C THR A 325 14.83 -3.08 -6.58
N TYR A 326 15.49 -3.27 -5.43
CA TYR A 326 16.41 -4.39 -5.21
C TYR A 326 15.68 -5.73 -5.28
N PHE A 327 14.53 -5.85 -4.63
CA PHE A 327 13.67 -7.03 -4.70
C PHE A 327 13.28 -7.36 -6.16
N HIS A 328 12.88 -6.35 -6.93
CA HIS A 328 12.56 -6.53 -8.35
C HIS A 328 13.78 -7.00 -9.15
N LEU A 329 14.95 -6.43 -8.90
CA LEU A 329 16.21 -6.84 -9.55
C LEU A 329 16.55 -8.31 -9.24
N GLU A 330 16.39 -8.75 -7.99
CA GLU A 330 16.60 -10.15 -7.62
C GLU A 330 15.60 -11.08 -8.34
N HIS A 331 14.35 -10.68 -8.43
CA HIS A 331 13.34 -11.43 -9.18
C HIS A 331 13.70 -11.54 -10.67
N LEU A 332 14.13 -10.45 -11.31
CA LEU A 332 14.60 -10.46 -12.70
C LEU A 332 15.78 -11.42 -12.91
N LYS A 333 16.71 -11.47 -11.96
CA LYS A 333 17.84 -12.43 -11.98
C LYS A 333 17.35 -13.87 -11.87
N MET A 334 16.38 -14.14 -11.00
CA MET A 334 15.82 -15.48 -10.82
C MET A 334 15.12 -16.02 -12.06
N ILE A 335 14.40 -15.18 -12.80
CA ILE A 335 13.70 -15.57 -14.04
C ILE A 335 14.59 -15.51 -15.29
N ASN A 336 15.89 -15.18 -15.14
CA ASN A 336 16.84 -14.98 -16.23
C ASN A 336 16.32 -13.95 -17.28
N ALA A 337 15.83 -12.80 -16.81
CA ALA A 337 15.38 -11.70 -17.66
C ALA A 337 16.49 -11.19 -18.59
N ASP A 338 16.13 -10.44 -19.62
CA ASP A 338 17.11 -9.96 -20.57
C ASP A 338 18.11 -8.94 -19.94
N GLU A 339 19.32 -8.83 -20.49
CA GLU A 339 20.41 -7.99 -19.97
C GLU A 339 20.01 -6.51 -19.93
N LYS A 340 19.13 -6.07 -20.82
CA LYS A 340 18.67 -4.68 -20.87
C LYS A 340 17.73 -4.36 -19.69
N GLU A 341 16.81 -5.28 -19.36
CA GLU A 341 15.91 -5.13 -18.20
C GLU A 341 16.71 -5.14 -16.89
N LEU A 342 17.68 -6.05 -16.77
CA LEU A 342 18.59 -6.10 -15.61
C LEU A 342 19.35 -4.79 -15.45
N GLN A 343 19.97 -4.28 -16.53
CA GLN A 343 20.73 -3.04 -16.51
C GLN A 343 19.85 -1.83 -16.16
N MET A 344 18.59 -1.80 -16.63
CA MET A 344 17.65 -0.74 -16.26
C MET A 344 17.32 -0.78 -14.75
N ALA A 345 17.04 -1.93 -14.19
CA ALA A 345 16.77 -2.09 -12.76
C ALA A 345 17.98 -1.74 -11.89
N GLU A 346 19.18 -2.15 -12.28
CA GLU A 346 20.44 -1.79 -11.60
C GLU A 346 20.66 -0.27 -11.61
N ASN A 347 20.42 0.41 -12.72
CA ASN A 347 20.55 1.86 -12.82
C ASN A 347 19.53 2.59 -11.91
N VAL A 348 18.29 2.11 -11.83
CA VAL A 348 17.28 2.67 -10.93
C VAL A 348 17.70 2.49 -9.47
N LEU A 349 18.20 1.31 -9.10
CA LEU A 349 18.70 1.03 -7.76
C LEU A 349 19.85 1.98 -7.39
N LEU A 350 20.87 2.09 -8.25
CA LEU A 350 22.02 2.97 -8.05
C LEU A 350 21.59 4.45 -7.91
N ASN A 351 20.65 4.90 -8.73
CA ASN A 351 20.11 6.25 -8.63
C ASN A 351 19.41 6.49 -7.28
N THR A 352 18.63 5.52 -6.80
CA THR A 352 17.95 5.62 -5.50
C THR A 352 18.94 5.64 -4.34
N GLN A 353 20.00 4.82 -4.39
CA GLN A 353 21.10 4.87 -3.41
C GLN A 353 21.80 6.24 -3.40
N ASN A 354 22.06 6.82 -4.58
CA ASN A 354 22.67 8.15 -4.68
C ASN A 354 21.73 9.24 -4.09
N GLN A 355 20.43 9.18 -4.38
CA GLN A 355 19.46 10.10 -3.79
C GLN A 355 19.43 10.00 -2.26
N LEU A 356 19.50 8.79 -1.72
CA LEU A 356 19.55 8.57 -0.26
C LEU A 356 20.80 9.20 0.36
N LYS A 357 21.98 9.03 -0.28
CA LYS A 357 23.23 9.68 0.16
C LYS A 357 23.13 11.21 0.12
N PHE A 358 22.53 11.78 -0.94
CA PHE A 358 22.30 13.22 -1.03
C PHE A 358 21.30 13.70 0.05
N LEU A 359 20.23 12.96 0.31
CA LEU A 359 19.31 13.31 1.40
C LEU A 359 20.05 13.39 2.74
N ILE A 360 20.86 12.37 3.07
CA ILE A 360 21.61 12.30 4.32
C ILE A 360 22.62 13.44 4.41
N SER A 361 23.43 13.65 3.37
CA SER A 361 24.51 14.66 3.39
C SER A 361 23.98 16.10 3.40
N ASN A 362 22.85 16.35 2.77
CA ASN A 362 22.27 17.70 2.63
C ASN A 362 21.29 18.07 3.75
N ASN A 363 20.95 17.15 4.66
CA ASN A 363 20.05 17.41 5.80
C ASN A 363 20.68 16.95 7.12
N PRO A 364 21.53 17.77 7.76
CA PRO A 364 22.30 17.38 8.97
C PRO A 364 21.46 16.92 10.16
N LEU A 365 20.15 17.25 10.23
CA LEU A 365 19.26 16.71 11.25
C LEU A 365 19.11 15.19 11.19
N LEU A 366 19.50 14.54 10.08
CA LEU A 366 19.60 13.08 9.99
C LEU A 366 20.82 12.49 10.73
N PHE A 367 21.66 13.33 11.34
CA PHE A 367 22.71 12.90 12.28
C PHE A 367 22.24 12.88 13.73
N THR A 368 21.04 13.40 14.03
CA THR A 368 20.51 13.59 15.38
C THR A 368 19.12 12.97 15.51
N PRO A 369 18.99 11.64 15.64
CA PRO A 369 17.68 11.03 15.87
C PRO A 369 17.09 11.51 17.20
N TYR A 370 15.83 11.98 17.22
CA TYR A 370 15.16 12.42 18.44
C TYR A 370 14.33 11.32 19.09
N LYS A 371 14.01 10.28 18.32
CA LYS A 371 13.25 9.12 18.79
C LYS A 371 14.08 7.85 18.67
N ASP A 372 13.92 6.95 19.63
CA ASP A 372 14.55 5.64 19.60
C ASP A 372 14.10 4.82 18.38
N ASP A 373 12.83 4.93 18.00
CA ASP A 373 12.25 4.20 16.86
C ASP A 373 12.73 4.70 15.48
N HIS A 374 13.50 5.81 15.39
CA HIS A 374 14.23 6.17 14.17
C HIS A 374 15.28 5.12 13.77
N ALA A 375 15.62 4.22 14.70
CA ALA A 375 16.43 3.02 14.40
C ALA A 375 15.92 2.25 13.19
N ILE A 376 14.59 2.22 12.97
CA ILE A 376 13.96 1.48 11.88
C ILE A 376 14.31 2.12 10.53
N ASP A 377 14.13 3.44 10.41
CA ASP A 377 14.41 4.18 9.18
C ASP A 377 15.92 4.20 8.88
N ILE A 378 16.74 4.29 9.93
CA ILE A 378 18.20 4.18 9.84
C ILE A 378 18.60 2.78 9.34
N SER A 379 18.02 1.72 9.92
CA SER A 379 18.34 0.34 9.53
C SER A 379 17.97 0.06 8.09
N MET A 380 16.82 0.55 7.62
CA MET A 380 16.40 0.43 6.22
C MET A 380 17.40 1.14 5.28
N ALA A 381 17.86 2.34 5.66
CA ALA A 381 18.81 3.11 4.88
C ALA A 381 20.19 2.42 4.84
N VAL A 382 20.67 1.91 5.98
CA VAL A 382 21.93 1.14 6.05
C VAL A 382 21.80 -0.13 5.23
N PHE A 383 20.68 -0.85 5.29
CA PHE A 383 20.46 -2.05 4.48
C PHE A 383 20.56 -1.73 2.99
N LEU A 384 19.83 -0.72 2.50
CA LEU A 384 19.86 -0.33 1.09
C LEU A 384 21.26 0.10 0.62
N LEU A 385 21.97 0.90 1.41
CA LEU A 385 23.31 1.37 1.04
C LEU A 385 24.35 0.24 1.12
N SER A 386 24.20 -0.71 2.03
CA SER A 386 25.14 -1.83 2.21
C SER A 386 25.16 -2.82 1.05
N LEU A 387 24.10 -2.84 0.22
CA LEU A 387 24.04 -3.65 -1.02
C LEU A 387 25.11 -3.24 -2.05
N ASN A 388 25.70 -2.04 -1.90
CA ASN A 388 26.79 -1.57 -2.73
C ASN A 388 28.03 -1.32 -1.87
N GLN A 389 29.07 -2.14 -2.02
CA GLN A 389 30.31 -2.02 -1.24
C GLN A 389 30.98 -0.64 -1.34
N LYS A 390 30.80 0.09 -2.45
CA LYS A 390 31.34 1.45 -2.63
C LYS A 390 30.72 2.45 -1.65
N ASP A 391 29.51 2.19 -1.15
CA ASP A 391 28.77 3.08 -0.25
C ASP A 391 29.09 2.81 1.23
N HIS A 392 29.90 1.79 1.57
CA HIS A 392 30.29 1.50 2.94
C HIS A 392 31.03 2.67 3.62
N ARG A 393 31.78 3.48 2.85
CA ARG A 393 32.41 4.69 3.36
C ARG A 393 31.37 5.75 3.74
N ASP A 394 30.33 5.92 2.97
CA ASP A 394 29.26 6.90 3.25
C ASP A 394 28.47 6.48 4.49
N ILE A 395 28.20 5.17 4.66
CA ILE A 395 27.62 4.61 5.89
C ILE A 395 28.52 4.91 7.09
N ALA A 396 29.83 4.64 6.99
CA ALA A 396 30.78 4.87 8.07
C ALA A 396 30.80 6.35 8.50
N VAL A 397 30.88 7.28 7.55
CA VAL A 397 30.85 8.73 7.83
C VAL A 397 29.54 9.15 8.49
N TRP A 398 28.40 8.63 8.03
CA TRP A 398 27.11 8.94 8.60
C TRP A 398 26.96 8.45 10.03
N LEU A 399 27.29 7.17 10.30
CA LEU A 399 27.20 6.57 11.64
C LEU A 399 28.20 7.20 12.63
N SER A 400 29.42 7.57 12.17
CA SER A 400 30.41 8.25 13.02
C SER A 400 29.87 9.61 13.48
N LYS A 401 29.38 10.44 12.55
CA LYS A 401 28.76 11.74 12.90
C LYS A 401 27.53 11.57 13.80
N MET A 402 26.71 10.56 13.54
CA MET A 402 25.50 10.27 14.34
C MET A 402 25.89 9.91 15.78
N SER A 403 26.86 9.02 15.99
CA SER A 403 27.30 8.62 17.34
C SER A 403 27.93 9.78 18.12
N GLU A 404 28.71 10.63 17.44
CA GLU A 404 29.29 11.86 18.02
C GLU A 404 28.20 12.86 18.44
N MET A 405 27.21 13.07 17.57
CA MET A 405 26.12 14.00 17.85
C MET A 405 25.20 13.50 18.97
N ILE A 406 24.87 12.20 19.01
CA ILE A 406 24.10 11.62 20.11
C ILE A 406 24.85 11.80 21.44
N LEU A 407 26.15 11.51 21.47
CA LEU A 407 26.97 11.70 22.68
C LEU A 407 26.95 13.20 23.11
N LEU A 408 27.11 14.11 22.16
CA LEU A 408 27.06 15.56 22.45
C LEU A 408 25.70 15.97 23.03
N LEU A 409 24.60 15.42 22.52
CA LEU A 409 23.24 15.70 23.02
C LEU A 409 23.08 15.25 24.48
N PHE A 410 23.63 14.09 24.86
CA PHE A 410 23.64 13.68 26.27
C PHE A 410 24.50 14.58 27.15
N VAL A 411 25.69 14.96 26.69
CA VAL A 411 26.61 15.84 27.44
C VAL A 411 26.00 17.23 27.64
N SER A 412 25.31 17.76 26.64
CA SER A 412 24.75 19.12 26.65
C SER A 412 23.31 19.20 27.14
N ASN A 413 22.72 18.08 27.58
CA ASN A 413 21.30 17.96 27.85
C ASN A 413 20.42 18.49 26.70
N GLY A 414 20.83 18.16 25.44
CA GLY A 414 20.06 18.45 24.24
C GLY A 414 18.96 17.42 24.01
N CYS A 415 18.29 17.50 22.86
CA CYS A 415 17.23 16.58 22.48
C CYS A 415 17.80 15.19 22.07
N TYR A 416 18.24 14.39 23.05
CA TYR A 416 18.76 13.04 22.87
C TYR A 416 17.64 12.03 22.52
N PRO A 417 17.94 10.89 21.84
CA PRO A 417 16.95 9.89 21.47
C PRO A 417 16.16 9.37 22.67
N SER A 418 14.81 9.33 22.54
CA SER A 418 13.90 8.96 23.63
C SER A 418 12.77 8.03 23.17
N ASN A 419 12.07 7.41 24.14
CA ASN A 419 10.87 6.58 23.89
C ASN A 419 9.57 7.40 23.89
N LEU A 420 9.65 8.71 23.77
CA LEU A 420 8.47 9.56 23.77
C LEU A 420 7.68 9.40 22.46
N TYR A 421 6.39 9.18 22.58
CA TYR A 421 5.45 9.07 21.46
C TYR A 421 4.54 10.29 21.33
N ASN A 422 4.29 11.00 22.44
CA ASN A 422 3.45 12.17 22.44
C ASN A 422 4.21 13.36 21.86
N TYR A 423 3.60 14.00 20.87
CA TYR A 423 4.21 15.15 20.16
C TYR A 423 4.56 16.32 21.09
N TYR A 424 3.67 16.65 22.03
CA TYR A 424 3.91 17.75 22.98
C TYR A 424 5.07 17.45 23.93
N GLU A 425 5.20 16.20 24.37
CA GLU A 425 6.33 15.77 25.20
C GLU A 425 7.65 15.81 24.45
N LEU A 426 7.64 15.48 23.14
CA LEU A 426 8.82 15.57 22.28
C LEU A 426 9.27 17.03 22.06
N ILE A 427 8.34 17.98 21.98
CA ILE A 427 8.67 19.42 21.87
C ILE A 427 9.36 19.92 23.14
N GLU A 428 8.92 19.45 24.29
CA GLU A 428 9.46 19.85 25.59
C GLU A 428 10.73 19.07 25.98
N HIS A 429 11.09 18.02 25.23
CA HIS A 429 12.22 17.16 25.55
C HIS A 429 13.58 17.80 25.25
N PRO A 430 14.55 17.71 26.21
CA PRO A 430 14.42 17.20 27.57
C PRO A 430 13.77 18.24 28.51
N LYS A 431 12.68 17.86 29.16
CA LYS A 431 11.93 18.74 30.07
C LYS A 431 12.71 19.10 31.34
N GLU A 432 13.52 18.16 31.82
CA GLU A 432 14.30 18.28 33.05
C GLU A 432 15.70 17.69 32.83
N ASP A 433 16.71 18.27 33.48
CA ASP A 433 18.07 17.73 33.52
C ASP A 433 18.26 16.88 34.80
N THR A 434 17.42 15.82 34.93
CA THR A 434 17.48 14.90 36.06
C THR A 434 17.70 13.48 35.59
N GLU A 435 18.36 12.67 36.42
CA GLU A 435 18.57 11.25 36.13
C GLU A 435 17.24 10.49 36.11
N GLU A 436 16.29 10.86 36.97
CA GLU A 436 14.95 10.29 37.06
C GLU A 436 14.19 10.49 35.75
N TYR A 437 14.16 11.73 35.23
CA TYR A 437 13.52 12.02 33.94
C TYR A 437 14.17 11.22 32.81
N ARG A 438 15.51 11.18 32.74
CA ARG A 438 16.23 10.41 31.73
C ARG A 438 15.89 8.93 31.80
N LYS A 439 15.85 8.34 33.00
CA LYS A 439 15.45 6.95 33.21
C LYS A 439 14.03 6.68 32.71
N GLU A 440 13.12 7.64 32.91
CA GLU A 440 11.73 7.50 32.45
C GLU A 440 11.62 7.46 30.92
N VAL A 441 12.30 8.37 30.22
CA VAL A 441 12.16 8.54 28.76
C VAL A 441 13.09 7.66 27.94
N THR A 442 13.97 6.87 28.57
CA THR A 442 14.94 5.96 27.90
C THR A 442 14.95 4.57 28.56
N LYS A 443 13.79 4.03 28.90
CA LYS A 443 13.66 2.71 29.57
C LYS A 443 14.17 1.55 28.74
N GLY A 444 13.97 1.60 27.43
CA GLY A 444 14.41 0.59 26.48
C GLY A 444 14.94 1.24 25.22
N SER A 445 15.77 0.52 24.46
CA SER A 445 16.27 1.02 23.20
C SER A 445 16.49 -0.11 22.20
N ILE A 446 16.05 0.16 20.97
CA ILE A 446 16.40 -0.56 19.75
C ILE A 446 17.49 0.18 18.97
N LEU A 447 17.67 1.48 19.19
CA LEU A 447 18.61 2.33 18.46
C LEU A 447 20.07 1.98 18.78
N TYR A 448 20.44 1.98 20.07
CA TYR A 448 21.84 1.77 20.45
C TYR A 448 22.35 0.37 20.10
N PRO A 449 21.62 -0.73 20.37
CA PRO A 449 22.08 -2.05 19.95
C PRO A 449 22.14 -2.21 18.44
N MET A 450 21.25 -1.56 17.66
CA MET A 450 21.30 -1.59 16.21
C MET A 450 22.49 -0.81 15.66
N LEU A 451 22.78 0.38 16.20
CA LEU A 451 23.97 1.15 15.83
C LEU A 451 25.26 0.41 16.20
N ALA A 452 25.30 -0.27 17.36
CA ALA A 452 26.45 -1.09 17.76
C ALA A 452 26.62 -2.30 16.82
N PHE A 453 25.54 -2.91 16.39
CA PHE A 453 25.56 -3.97 15.39
C PHE A 453 26.17 -3.48 14.06
N PHE A 454 25.76 -2.31 13.58
CA PHE A 454 26.36 -1.71 12.37
C PHE A 454 27.83 -1.32 12.58
N ALA A 455 28.18 -0.79 13.76
CA ALA A 455 29.56 -0.50 14.10
C ALA A 455 30.44 -1.74 14.01
N GLY A 456 29.95 -2.88 14.49
CA GLY A 456 30.60 -4.17 14.32
C GLY A 456 30.72 -4.60 12.87
N LEU A 457 29.61 -4.59 12.11
CA LEU A 457 29.57 -5.03 10.70
C LEU A 457 30.54 -4.24 9.80
N PHE A 458 30.62 -2.92 9.99
CA PHE A 458 31.47 -2.03 9.19
C PHE A 458 32.84 -1.73 9.85
N ASN A 459 33.17 -2.38 10.97
CA ASN A 459 34.42 -2.23 11.71
C ASN A 459 34.71 -0.78 12.13
N LEU A 460 33.74 -0.12 12.76
CA LEU A 460 33.77 1.29 13.18
C LEU A 460 34.08 1.39 14.70
N ASP A 461 35.34 1.37 15.09
CA ASP A 461 35.76 1.42 16.49
C ASP A 461 35.28 2.68 17.21
N ASP A 462 35.39 3.85 16.57
CA ASP A 462 34.98 5.13 17.18
C ASP A 462 33.48 5.16 17.47
N VAL A 463 32.66 4.63 16.55
CA VAL A 463 31.20 4.53 16.77
C VAL A 463 30.92 3.63 17.96
N TYR A 464 31.50 2.44 17.98
CA TYR A 464 31.29 1.48 19.06
C TYR A 464 31.70 2.04 20.42
N ASN A 465 32.87 2.69 20.50
CA ASN A 465 33.35 3.33 21.72
C ASN A 465 32.45 4.45 22.22
N ASN A 466 31.90 5.31 21.29
CA ASN A 466 30.95 6.33 21.65
C ASN A 466 29.67 5.72 22.24
N LEU A 467 29.17 4.64 21.63
CA LEU A 467 27.98 3.93 22.13
C LEU A 467 28.21 3.27 23.48
N GLN A 468 29.38 2.65 23.69
CA GLN A 468 29.77 2.13 25.01
C GLN A 468 29.78 3.22 26.09
N ARG A 469 30.32 4.38 25.74
CA ARG A 469 30.34 5.53 26.64
C ARG A 469 28.90 6.02 26.95
N ILE A 470 28.05 6.18 25.96
CA ILE A 470 26.65 6.56 26.14
C ILE A 470 25.93 5.56 27.06
N CYS A 471 26.07 4.25 26.79
CA CYS A 471 25.42 3.21 27.56
C CYS A 471 25.92 3.11 29.00
N SER A 472 27.23 3.39 29.26
CA SER A 472 27.78 3.33 30.60
C SER A 472 27.54 4.57 31.43
N GLU A 473 27.67 5.78 30.85
CA GLU A 473 27.55 7.05 31.57
C GLU A 473 26.09 7.53 31.72
N TYR A 474 25.27 7.33 30.69
CA TYR A 474 23.92 7.94 30.62
C TYR A 474 22.78 6.93 30.66
N LEU A 475 22.96 5.73 30.12
CA LEU A 475 21.90 4.75 29.88
C LEU A 475 22.15 3.43 30.66
N SER A 476 22.76 3.52 31.84
CA SER A 476 23.05 2.33 32.66
C SER A 476 21.81 1.51 33.06
N HIS A 477 20.65 2.11 33.05
CA HIS A 477 19.34 1.56 33.37
C HIS A 477 18.58 1.03 32.14
N CYS A 478 19.00 1.42 30.93
CA CYS A 478 18.28 1.13 29.69
C CYS A 478 18.38 -0.36 29.32
N THR A 479 17.25 -0.96 28.98
CA THR A 479 17.19 -2.32 28.41
C THR A 479 17.44 -2.23 26.90
N LEU A 480 18.51 -2.85 26.42
CA LEU A 480 18.85 -2.91 25.01
C LEU A 480 18.08 -4.06 24.35
N GLN A 481 17.47 -3.82 23.21
CA GLN A 481 16.56 -4.76 22.54
C GLN A 481 16.90 -4.94 21.06
N LEU A 482 16.92 -6.18 20.60
CA LEU A 482 16.92 -6.57 19.19
C LEU A 482 15.75 -7.53 18.97
N TRP A 483 15.16 -7.51 17.79
CA TRP A 483 14.01 -8.35 17.50
C TRP A 483 14.41 -9.65 16.80
N PHE A 484 13.97 -10.76 17.37
CA PHE A 484 14.07 -12.09 16.79
C PHE A 484 12.65 -12.68 16.75
N PRO A 485 12.12 -13.07 15.56
CA PRO A 485 10.81 -13.68 15.45
C PRO A 485 10.73 -15.01 16.20
N ASP A 486 9.56 -15.30 16.72
CA ASP A 486 9.18 -16.58 17.30
C ASP A 486 7.94 -17.16 16.59
N GLN A 487 7.49 -18.34 17.02
CA GLN A 487 6.33 -19.03 16.43
C GLN A 487 5.04 -18.20 16.42
N SER A 488 4.90 -17.19 17.31
CA SER A 488 3.75 -16.30 17.34
C SER A 488 3.80 -15.17 16.35
N SER A 489 5.00 -14.85 15.84
CA SER A 489 5.24 -13.70 14.97
C SER A 489 4.44 -13.77 13.67
N GLU A 490 4.33 -14.95 13.05
CA GLU A 490 3.53 -15.13 11.83
C GLU A 490 2.05 -14.75 12.02
N GLN A 491 1.49 -14.96 13.20
CA GLN A 491 0.10 -14.63 13.49
C GLN A 491 -0.12 -13.14 13.70
N PHE A 492 0.82 -12.45 14.33
CA PHE A 492 0.59 -11.09 14.86
C PHE A 492 1.33 -9.99 14.13
N PHE A 493 2.44 -10.31 13.47
CA PHE A 493 3.33 -9.32 12.89
C PHE A 493 2.68 -8.40 11.83
N TYR A 494 1.78 -8.95 11.01
CA TYR A 494 1.13 -8.19 9.94
C TYR A 494 -0.08 -7.36 10.40
N ASN A 495 -0.54 -7.53 11.61
CA ASN A 495 -1.76 -6.87 12.12
C ASN A 495 -1.58 -6.14 13.46
N ASN A 496 -0.33 -5.96 13.88
CA ASN A 496 0.05 -5.24 15.10
C ASN A 496 -0.66 -5.74 16.36
N LYS A 497 -0.58 -7.02 16.63
CA LYS A 497 -0.93 -7.57 17.95
C LYS A 497 0.27 -7.43 18.89
N GLU A 498 0.06 -7.66 20.18
CA GLU A 498 1.08 -7.42 21.21
C GLU A 498 2.29 -8.37 21.11
N ILE A 499 2.12 -9.53 20.50
CA ILE A 499 3.16 -10.57 20.41
C ILE A 499 3.76 -10.55 19.01
N HIS A 500 5.04 -10.16 18.89
CA HIS A 500 5.74 -10.03 17.61
C HIS A 500 6.98 -10.92 17.49
N GLY A 501 7.40 -11.57 18.57
CA GLY A 501 8.62 -12.34 18.67
C GLY A 501 9.43 -11.98 19.91
N ALA A 502 10.61 -12.59 20.05
CA ALA A 502 11.51 -12.37 21.15
C ALA A 502 12.40 -11.13 20.94
N ALA A 503 12.65 -10.38 22.02
CA ALA A 503 13.64 -9.32 22.04
C ALA A 503 14.87 -9.78 22.80
N PHE A 504 16.05 -9.61 22.20
CA PHE A 504 17.32 -9.92 22.85
C PHE A 504 17.77 -8.73 23.71
N SER A 505 17.72 -8.86 25.02
CA SER A 505 17.96 -7.77 25.96
C SER A 505 19.08 -8.06 27.00
N GLU A 506 19.75 -9.20 26.92
CA GLU A 506 20.71 -9.62 27.92
C GLU A 506 22.12 -9.06 27.68
N ILE A 507 22.40 -8.46 26.51
CA ILE A 507 23.73 -7.92 26.20
C ILE A 507 23.93 -6.53 26.80
N SER A 508 24.99 -6.37 27.52
CA SER A 508 25.49 -5.07 27.98
C SER A 508 26.61 -4.58 27.07
N LEU A 509 26.39 -3.48 26.35
CA LEU A 509 27.42 -2.81 25.55
C LEU A 509 28.60 -2.28 26.41
N LYS A 510 28.45 -2.20 27.73
CA LYS A 510 29.44 -1.60 28.63
C LYS A 510 30.77 -2.34 28.69
N THR A 511 30.75 -3.66 28.57
CA THR A 511 31.90 -4.53 28.91
C THR A 511 32.31 -5.46 27.78
N ILE A 512 31.56 -5.50 26.68
CA ILE A 512 31.78 -6.44 25.57
C ILE A 512 32.39 -5.67 24.39
N ASP A 513 33.46 -6.20 23.77
CA ASP A 513 33.98 -5.66 22.52
C ASP A 513 33.04 -5.93 21.33
N LYS A 514 33.27 -5.22 20.24
CA LYS A 514 32.37 -5.28 19.07
C LYS A 514 32.37 -6.66 18.39
N GLU A 515 33.49 -7.37 18.38
CA GLU A 515 33.62 -8.71 17.82
C GLU A 515 32.79 -9.71 18.61
N LYS A 516 32.92 -9.68 19.94
CA LYS A 516 32.11 -10.54 20.81
C LYS A 516 30.64 -10.21 20.77
N PHE A 517 30.30 -8.92 20.64
CA PHE A 517 28.91 -8.48 20.45
C PHE A 517 28.31 -9.09 19.19
N LEU A 518 28.98 -9.01 18.04
CA LEU A 518 28.53 -9.61 16.79
C LEU A 518 28.42 -11.14 16.88
N GLU A 519 29.38 -11.80 17.48
CA GLU A 519 29.37 -13.26 17.68
C GLU A 519 28.11 -13.70 18.42
N ILE A 520 27.76 -13.02 19.51
CA ILE A 520 26.56 -13.34 20.30
C ILE A 520 25.31 -13.14 19.47
N ILE A 521 25.18 -12.02 18.74
CA ILE A 521 23.98 -11.75 17.91
C ILE A 521 23.85 -12.78 16.79
N PHE A 522 24.92 -13.16 16.12
CA PHE A 522 24.85 -14.16 15.06
C PHE A 522 24.52 -15.56 15.57
N ASN A 523 25.05 -15.92 16.76
CA ASN A 523 24.66 -17.17 17.40
C ASN A 523 23.18 -17.20 17.75
N GLU A 524 22.62 -16.10 18.26
CA GLU A 524 21.19 -15.95 18.52
C GLU A 524 20.35 -16.11 17.25
N CYS A 525 20.79 -15.48 16.13
CA CYS A 525 20.14 -15.68 14.84
C CYS A 525 20.19 -17.14 14.34
N ASP A 526 21.27 -17.90 14.67
CA ASP A 526 21.40 -19.31 14.27
C ASP A 526 20.54 -20.22 15.15
N GLU A 527 20.30 -19.85 16.39
CA GLU A 527 19.43 -20.59 17.32
C GLU A 527 17.94 -20.33 17.07
N MET A 528 17.57 -19.10 16.66
CA MET A 528 16.18 -18.70 16.42
C MET A 528 15.85 -18.67 14.91
N ASN A 529 15.38 -19.78 14.39
CA ASN A 529 15.15 -19.95 12.94
C ASN A 529 13.73 -19.55 12.46
N ASP A 530 12.82 -19.16 13.35
CA ASP A 530 11.43 -18.83 13.03
C ASP A 530 11.29 -17.67 12.00
N PHE A 531 12.33 -16.84 11.82
CA PHE A 531 12.37 -15.81 10.77
C PHE A 531 12.15 -16.41 9.38
N TYR A 532 12.79 -17.54 9.09
CA TYR A 532 12.70 -18.18 7.76
C TYR A 532 11.36 -18.91 7.56
N GLU A 533 10.61 -19.14 8.62
CA GLU A 533 9.27 -19.73 8.60
C GLU A 533 8.18 -18.67 8.42
N LEU A 534 8.50 -17.37 8.50
CA LEU A 534 7.54 -16.30 8.18
C LEU A 534 7.08 -16.43 6.73
N SER A 535 5.76 -16.45 6.51
CA SER A 535 5.19 -16.67 5.17
C SER A 535 5.73 -15.71 4.11
N ALA A 536 5.98 -14.44 4.48
CA ALA A 536 6.55 -13.47 3.55
C ALA A 536 8.02 -13.74 3.18
N VAL A 537 8.77 -14.44 4.03
CA VAL A 537 10.14 -14.89 3.73
C VAL A 537 10.09 -16.15 2.89
N GLU A 538 9.31 -17.15 3.30
CA GLU A 538 9.17 -18.45 2.65
C GLU A 538 8.66 -18.33 1.19
N GLU A 539 7.69 -17.43 0.97
CA GLU A 539 7.11 -17.17 -0.36
C GLU A 539 7.86 -16.08 -1.16
N HIS A 540 9.04 -15.68 -0.71
CA HIS A 540 9.89 -14.66 -1.35
C HIS A 540 9.25 -13.27 -1.49
N TYR A 541 8.39 -12.84 -0.56
CA TYR A 541 7.82 -11.48 -0.46
C TYR A 541 8.42 -10.70 0.73
N TRP A 542 9.72 -10.89 1.03
CA TRP A 542 10.39 -10.28 2.16
C TRP A 542 10.20 -8.75 2.34
N PRO A 543 9.96 -7.91 1.29
CA PRO A 543 9.69 -6.49 1.51
C PRO A 543 8.44 -6.22 2.36
N ILE A 544 7.50 -7.17 2.44
CA ILE A 544 6.32 -7.08 3.31
C ILE A 544 6.73 -7.03 4.78
N ILE A 545 7.80 -7.75 5.17
CA ILE A 545 8.37 -7.67 6.52
C ILE A 545 8.85 -6.24 6.81
N ILE A 546 9.54 -5.62 5.85
CA ILE A 546 10.04 -4.25 6.00
C ILE A 546 8.89 -3.24 6.10
N ILE A 547 7.84 -3.39 5.29
CA ILE A 547 6.61 -2.58 5.42
C ILE A 547 6.02 -2.73 6.82
N ALA A 548 5.91 -3.95 7.36
CA ALA A 548 5.37 -4.18 8.70
C ALA A 548 6.24 -3.53 9.78
N CYS A 549 7.57 -3.70 9.71
CA CYS A 549 8.50 -3.02 10.62
C CYS A 549 8.30 -1.51 10.61
N ARG A 550 8.26 -0.92 9.40
CA ARG A 550 8.09 0.53 9.25
C ARG A 550 6.71 1.00 9.73
N TYR A 551 5.63 0.37 9.30
CA TYR A 551 4.27 0.78 9.60
C TYR A 551 3.91 0.66 11.08
N TYR A 552 4.33 -0.43 11.74
CA TYR A 552 4.05 -0.70 13.15
C TYR A 552 5.18 -0.26 14.09
N ARG A 553 6.25 0.34 13.55
CA ARG A 553 7.43 0.79 14.30
C ARG A 553 8.08 -0.36 15.08
N LEU A 554 8.29 -1.49 14.40
CA LEU A 554 8.98 -2.67 14.93
C LEU A 554 10.43 -2.70 14.45
N PRO A 555 11.37 -3.22 15.25
CA PRO A 555 12.77 -3.33 14.83
C PRO A 555 12.94 -4.13 13.54
N LEU A 556 13.90 -3.74 12.69
CA LEU A 556 14.22 -4.51 11.49
C LEU A 556 14.96 -5.80 11.88
N PRO A 557 14.56 -6.98 11.34
CA PRO A 557 15.23 -8.24 11.65
C PRO A 557 16.71 -8.24 11.25
N ILE A 558 17.56 -8.69 12.14
CA ILE A 558 19.01 -8.82 11.94
C ILE A 558 19.35 -9.76 10.78
N TYR A 559 18.51 -10.73 10.50
CA TYR A 559 18.67 -11.73 9.43
C TYR A 559 18.89 -11.10 8.05
N PHE A 560 18.25 -9.97 7.75
CA PHE A 560 18.48 -9.26 6.49
C PHE A 560 19.94 -8.86 6.31
N PHE A 561 20.61 -8.43 7.37
CA PHE A 561 22.02 -8.06 7.33
C PHE A 561 22.92 -9.27 7.34
N LYS A 562 22.61 -10.27 8.17
CA LYS A 562 23.37 -11.51 8.25
C LYS A 562 23.47 -12.19 6.90
N ASP A 563 22.34 -12.34 6.18
CA ASP A 563 22.29 -13.08 4.93
C ASP A 563 22.94 -12.34 3.77
N ASN A 564 22.77 -11.00 3.70
CA ASN A 564 23.29 -10.20 2.61
C ASN A 564 24.75 -9.73 2.80
N LEU A 565 25.26 -9.68 4.05
CA LEU A 565 26.60 -9.15 4.36
C LEU A 565 27.60 -10.21 4.82
N LYS A 566 27.26 -11.49 4.81
CA LYS A 566 28.16 -12.60 5.18
C LYS A 566 29.54 -12.53 4.50
N VAL A 567 29.59 -12.12 3.24
CA VAL A 567 30.83 -12.01 2.46
C VAL A 567 31.78 -10.97 3.05
N VAL A 568 31.24 -9.87 3.60
CA VAL A 568 32.07 -8.81 4.20
C VAL A 568 32.74 -9.30 5.47
N TRP A 569 32.03 -10.09 6.28
CA TRP A 569 32.54 -10.57 7.57
C TRP A 569 33.61 -11.66 7.41
N HIS A 570 33.44 -12.60 6.48
CA HIS A 570 34.47 -13.64 6.20
C HIS A 570 35.76 -13.02 5.66
N ASN A 571 35.70 -12.00 4.81
CA ASN A 571 36.88 -11.30 4.29
C ASN A 571 37.66 -10.57 5.40
N HIS A 572 37.00 -10.09 6.45
CA HIS A 572 37.68 -9.48 7.61
C HIS A 572 38.31 -10.51 8.55
N ALA A 573 37.72 -11.70 8.69
CA ALA A 573 38.27 -12.79 9.48
C ALA A 573 39.52 -13.41 8.82
N GLU A 574 39.51 -13.56 7.49
CA GLU A 574 40.66 -14.07 6.73
C GLU A 574 41.84 -13.09 6.66
N LEU A 575 41.59 -11.77 6.75
CA LEU A 575 42.69 -10.76 6.80
C LEU A 575 43.35 -10.64 8.17
N LYS A 576 42.84 -11.27 9.23
CA LYS A 576 43.40 -11.29 10.58
C LYS A 576 44.16 -12.59 10.94
N THR A 577 44.26 -13.57 10.02
CA THR A 577 45.14 -14.73 10.21
C THR A 577 46.54 -14.34 9.74
N PRO A 578 47.57 -14.42 10.63
CA PRO A 578 48.91 -13.95 10.35
C PRO A 578 49.65 -14.77 9.28
#